data_041643167b760e471c5f0748dd6485e5
#
_entry.id   041643167b760e471c5f0748dd6485e5
#
_cell.length_a   1.000
_cell.length_b   1.000
_cell.length_c   1.000
_cell.angle_alpha   90.00
_cell.angle_beta   90.00
_cell.angle_gamma   90.00
#
_symmetry.space_group_name_H-M   'P 1'
#
loop_
_entity.id
_entity.type
_entity.pdbx_description
1 polymer ?
#
loop_
_entity_poly.entity_id
_entity_poly.type
_entity_poly.pdbx_seq_one_letter_code
_entity_poly.pdbx_strand_id
1 'polypeptide(L)'
;VNPPVRVLYLAGSGRSGSTLVTTVLGQYDGVFAAGELRYLWQRGEVENRPCGCGRPLRDCPLWRAVARELPVERAATIAAGLRGRLRMRGLPALLRRHRRGVRPVPAHPDDAALADLYAAVARHTGARVVVDSSKLPPYGALVGALPGIDLRVLHLVRDPRATAFSWRRRRGLDGDTDPELMSRPPAWKAALLWLVWNTVTVRLWGDSAPGGYLRVRYEDLTADPEPTLRRIADFAGVDPDGGPFTGPATVRLTPTHSVAGNPSRHRTGPVPITADVQWRRDLSRWSYALVTVLTAAGLRRFGYPWRRGAPGPAGADRSAGDGRPAQGGPAAAGGRPVGVGRSGPARHEEG
;
A
#
# COMPACT_ATOMS: atom_id res chain seq x y z
N VAL A 1 -8.48 26.94 -9.64
CA VAL A 1 -8.16 26.03 -8.52
C VAL A 1 -7.50 24.80 -9.13
N ASN A 2 -6.27 24.48 -8.73
CA ASN A 2 -5.60 23.27 -9.20
C ASN A 2 -6.41 22.03 -8.76
N PRO A 3 -6.48 20.97 -9.59
CA PRO A 3 -7.16 19.76 -9.19
C PRO A 3 -6.48 19.16 -7.94
N PRO A 4 -7.23 18.48 -7.07
CA PRO A 4 -6.66 17.87 -5.87
C PRO A 4 -5.62 16.81 -6.23
N VAL A 5 -4.54 16.75 -5.45
CA VAL A 5 -3.51 15.71 -5.58
C VAL A 5 -4.08 14.38 -5.08
N ARG A 6 -4.14 13.39 -5.96
CA ARG A 6 -4.54 12.05 -5.55
C ARG A 6 -3.40 11.35 -4.81
N VAL A 7 -3.68 10.94 -3.58
CA VAL A 7 -2.74 10.22 -2.74
C VAL A 7 -3.27 8.81 -2.47
N LEU A 8 -2.55 7.80 -2.96
CA LEU A 8 -2.76 6.41 -2.55
C LEU A 8 -1.95 6.16 -1.29
N TYR A 9 -2.62 6.19 -0.16
CA TYR A 9 -2.00 5.97 1.14
C TYR A 9 -2.00 4.50 1.53
N LEU A 10 -0.83 3.88 1.67
CA LEU A 10 -0.71 2.52 2.17
C LEU A 10 -0.79 2.52 3.69
N ALA A 11 -1.88 2.04 4.23
CA ALA A 11 -2.13 1.92 5.67
C ALA A 11 -1.95 0.48 6.17
N GLY A 12 -1.79 0.32 7.48
CA GLY A 12 -1.64 -0.97 8.15
C GLY A 12 -0.36 -1.06 8.98
N SER A 13 0.09 -2.28 9.25
CA SER A 13 1.33 -2.48 10.03
C SER A 13 2.57 -2.47 9.15
N GLY A 14 3.72 -2.12 9.72
CA GLY A 14 5.01 -2.34 9.06
C GLY A 14 5.24 -3.83 8.73
N ARG A 15 6.07 -4.11 7.72
CA ARG A 15 6.44 -5.48 7.27
C ARG A 15 5.31 -6.25 6.59
N SER A 16 4.33 -5.57 6.06
CA SER A 16 3.20 -6.14 5.31
C SER A 16 3.41 -6.20 3.79
N GLY A 17 4.61 -5.88 3.28
CA GLY A 17 4.90 -5.89 1.83
C GLY A 17 4.69 -4.52 1.15
N SER A 18 4.44 -3.45 1.91
CA SER A 18 4.18 -2.12 1.38
C SER A 18 5.29 -1.58 0.45
N THR A 19 6.56 -1.88 0.72
CA THR A 19 7.68 -1.46 -0.16
C THR A 19 7.57 -2.12 -1.54
N LEU A 20 7.25 -3.41 -1.60
CA LEU A 20 7.02 -4.11 -2.87
C LEU A 20 5.89 -3.45 -3.66
N VAL A 21 4.72 -3.29 -3.03
CA VAL A 21 3.55 -2.66 -3.67
C VAL A 21 3.88 -1.25 -4.15
N THR A 22 4.51 -0.42 -3.31
CA THR A 22 4.89 0.95 -3.67
C THR A 22 5.85 0.98 -4.86
N THR A 23 6.87 0.10 -4.86
CA THR A 23 7.87 0.07 -5.93
C THR A 23 7.26 -0.40 -7.25
N VAL A 24 6.38 -1.42 -7.21
CA VAL A 24 5.68 -1.91 -8.41
C VAL A 24 4.71 -0.86 -8.95
N LEU A 25 3.90 -0.23 -8.08
CA LEU A 25 2.99 0.83 -8.51
C LEU A 25 3.71 2.03 -9.11
N GLY A 26 4.91 2.35 -8.62
CA GLY A 26 5.74 3.42 -9.19
C GLY A 26 6.29 3.13 -10.59
N GLN A 27 6.01 1.95 -11.17
CA GLN A 27 6.34 1.63 -12.56
C GLN A 27 5.16 1.86 -13.51
N TYR A 28 3.96 2.18 -12.98
CA TYR A 28 2.81 2.54 -13.80
C TYR A 28 2.90 4.00 -14.23
N ASP A 29 2.44 4.31 -15.42
CA ASP A 29 2.42 5.66 -15.95
C ASP A 29 1.58 6.62 -15.11
N GLY A 30 2.14 7.77 -14.78
CA GLY A 30 1.50 8.79 -13.96
C GLY A 30 1.45 8.46 -12.47
N VAL A 31 2.21 7.46 -12.00
CA VAL A 31 2.33 7.11 -10.58
C VAL A 31 3.73 7.46 -10.05
N PHE A 32 3.78 8.15 -8.94
CA PHE A 32 5.03 8.41 -8.23
C PHE A 32 5.12 7.64 -6.92
N ALA A 33 6.10 6.75 -6.80
CA ALA A 33 6.40 5.98 -5.59
C ALA A 33 7.19 6.83 -4.59
N ALA A 34 6.51 7.62 -3.77
CA ALA A 34 7.16 8.56 -2.85
C ALA A 34 7.84 7.88 -1.64
N GLY A 35 7.49 6.64 -1.33
CA GLY A 35 7.98 5.94 -0.15
C GLY A 35 7.26 6.39 1.12
N GLU A 36 7.97 6.61 2.21
CA GLU A 36 7.41 7.01 3.50
C GLU A 36 7.59 8.53 3.70
N LEU A 37 6.71 9.36 3.08
CA LEU A 37 6.84 10.82 3.06
C LEU A 37 6.85 11.47 4.44
N ARG A 38 6.22 10.86 5.44
CA ARG A 38 6.29 11.35 6.83
C ARG A 38 7.71 11.51 7.37
N TYR A 39 8.68 10.85 6.74
CA TYR A 39 10.08 10.90 7.13
C TYR A 39 10.91 11.90 6.30
N LEU A 40 10.33 12.58 5.32
CA LEU A 40 11.07 13.55 4.52
C LEU A 40 11.82 14.55 5.41
N TRP A 41 11.10 15.19 6.34
CA TRP A 41 11.67 16.22 7.19
C TRP A 41 12.82 15.72 8.07
N GLN A 42 12.67 14.54 8.69
CA GLN A 42 13.70 14.00 9.56
C GLN A 42 14.82 13.31 8.79
N ARG A 43 14.46 12.28 8.01
CA ARG A 43 15.46 11.42 7.35
C ARG A 43 16.01 12.04 6.07
N GLY A 44 15.20 12.83 5.39
CA GLY A 44 15.61 13.52 4.19
C GLY A 44 16.37 14.81 4.50
N GLU A 45 15.66 15.80 5.06
CA GLU A 45 16.23 17.15 5.19
C GLU A 45 17.21 17.28 6.37
N VAL A 46 16.95 16.66 7.51
CA VAL A 46 17.86 16.74 8.67
C VAL A 46 19.03 15.76 8.52
N GLU A 47 18.73 14.47 8.27
CA GLU A 47 19.73 13.38 8.28
C GLU A 47 20.37 13.13 6.91
N ASN A 48 19.84 13.68 5.83
CA ASN A 48 20.30 13.52 4.44
C ASN A 48 20.52 12.05 4.02
N ARG A 49 19.58 11.14 4.41
CA ARG A 49 19.68 9.73 4.08
C ARG A 49 19.49 9.48 2.59
N PRO A 50 19.95 8.32 2.09
CA PRO A 50 19.83 7.99 0.68
C PRO A 50 18.38 7.97 0.17
N CYS A 51 18.17 8.59 -0.98
CA CYS A 51 16.99 8.46 -1.82
C CYS A 51 16.92 7.04 -2.42
N GLY A 52 15.75 6.61 -2.89
CA GLY A 52 15.60 5.37 -3.64
C GLY A 52 16.49 5.24 -4.88
N CYS A 53 16.96 6.36 -5.46
CA CYS A 53 17.92 6.36 -6.55
C CYS A 53 19.40 6.17 -6.11
N GLY A 54 19.65 5.98 -4.81
CA GLY A 54 20.97 5.76 -4.25
C GLY A 54 21.74 7.03 -3.86
N ARG A 55 21.38 8.22 -4.36
CA ARG A 55 22.01 9.50 -3.98
C ARG A 55 21.53 9.96 -2.61
N PRO A 56 22.33 10.71 -1.82
CA PRO A 56 21.83 11.45 -0.68
C PRO A 56 20.59 12.27 -1.09
N LEU A 57 19.59 12.41 -0.21
CA LEU A 57 18.32 13.00 -0.62
C LEU A 57 18.48 14.45 -1.11
N ARG A 58 19.30 15.27 -0.45
CA ARG A 58 19.58 16.65 -0.86
C ARG A 58 20.30 16.75 -2.20
N ASP A 59 21.02 15.68 -2.63
CA ASP A 59 21.74 15.62 -3.90
C ASP A 59 20.89 15.01 -5.02
N CYS A 60 19.73 14.45 -4.67
CA CYS A 60 18.77 13.92 -5.65
C CYS A 60 18.13 15.09 -6.43
N PRO A 61 18.22 15.12 -7.77
CA PRO A 61 17.69 16.24 -8.57
C PRO A 61 16.22 16.52 -8.30
N LEU A 62 15.40 15.47 -8.14
CA LEU A 62 13.97 15.59 -7.84
C LEU A 62 13.75 16.24 -6.47
N TRP A 63 14.33 15.65 -5.41
CA TRP A 63 14.09 16.15 -4.06
C TRP A 63 14.67 17.53 -3.83
N ARG A 64 15.78 17.86 -4.50
CA ARG A 64 16.33 19.22 -4.49
C ARG A 64 15.38 20.24 -5.15
N ALA A 65 14.69 19.84 -6.23
CA ALA A 65 13.70 20.70 -6.87
C ALA A 65 12.47 20.89 -5.95
N VAL A 66 11.95 19.82 -5.36
CA VAL A 66 10.85 19.86 -4.39
C VAL A 66 11.21 20.71 -3.16
N ALA A 67 12.43 20.55 -2.61
CA ALA A 67 12.88 21.26 -1.42
C ALA A 67 12.94 22.80 -1.59
N ARG A 68 13.12 23.30 -2.82
CA ARG A 68 13.11 24.76 -3.11
C ARG A 68 11.76 25.42 -2.84
N GLU A 69 10.69 24.64 -2.82
CA GLU A 69 9.32 25.13 -2.57
C GLU A 69 8.87 24.88 -1.14
N LEU A 70 9.74 24.31 -0.29
CA LEU A 70 9.41 23.91 1.08
C LEU A 70 10.23 24.69 2.11
N PRO A 71 9.68 24.92 3.32
CA PRO A 71 10.40 25.59 4.41
C PRO A 71 11.42 24.63 5.06
N VAL A 72 12.47 24.25 4.32
CA VAL A 72 13.46 23.25 4.73
C VAL A 72 14.30 23.70 5.95
N GLU A 73 14.44 24.98 6.17
CA GLU A 73 15.07 25.57 7.36
C GLU A 73 14.31 25.20 8.63
N ARG A 74 13.01 24.90 8.53
CA ARG A 74 12.15 24.44 9.62
C ARG A 74 12.03 22.93 9.72
N ALA A 75 12.77 22.16 8.94
CA ALA A 75 12.62 20.71 8.83
C ALA A 75 12.66 19.99 10.18
N ALA A 76 13.61 20.36 11.06
CA ALA A 76 13.73 19.75 12.38
C ALA A 76 12.50 20.03 13.27
N THR A 77 11.96 21.25 13.21
CA THR A 77 10.75 21.65 13.94
C THR A 77 9.53 20.91 13.46
N ILE A 78 9.32 20.85 12.12
CA ILE A 78 8.20 20.11 11.50
C ILE A 78 8.30 18.63 11.84
N ALA A 79 9.49 18.02 11.76
CA ALA A 79 9.71 16.62 12.12
C ALA A 79 9.37 16.35 13.60
N ALA A 80 9.76 17.25 14.52
CA ALA A 80 9.46 17.14 15.94
C ALA A 80 7.95 17.29 16.21
N GLY A 81 7.30 18.25 15.56
CA GLY A 81 5.85 18.47 15.61
C GLY A 81 5.07 17.25 15.14
N LEU A 82 5.44 16.65 14.01
CA LEU A 82 4.84 15.41 13.52
C LEU A 82 5.00 14.26 14.51
N ARG A 83 6.21 14.04 15.07
CA ARG A 83 6.41 13.00 16.09
C ARG A 83 5.52 13.23 17.32
N GLY A 84 5.34 14.46 17.74
CA GLY A 84 4.46 14.84 18.87
C GLY A 84 2.99 14.49 18.62
N ARG A 85 2.49 14.84 17.43
CA ARG A 85 1.08 14.68 17.02
C ARG A 85 0.69 13.24 16.73
N LEU A 86 1.62 12.40 16.29
CA LEU A 86 1.37 11.04 15.81
C LEU A 86 1.61 9.96 16.88
N ARG A 87 1.69 10.33 18.15
CA ARG A 87 1.92 9.39 19.26
C ARG A 87 0.73 8.46 19.47
N MET A 88 0.98 7.21 19.86
CA MET A 88 -0.05 6.21 20.17
C MET A 88 -1.06 6.68 21.23
N ARG A 89 -0.63 7.44 22.22
CA ARG A 89 -1.51 8.01 23.25
C ARG A 89 -2.61 8.91 22.70
N GLY A 90 -2.44 9.47 21.49
CA GLY A 90 -3.44 10.28 20.80
C GLY A 90 -4.54 9.49 20.11
N LEU A 91 -4.40 8.16 19.97
CA LEU A 91 -5.35 7.32 19.23
C LEU A 91 -6.79 7.36 19.76
N PRO A 92 -7.05 7.32 21.10
CA PRO A 92 -8.42 7.42 21.60
C PRO A 92 -9.09 8.75 21.22
N ALA A 93 -8.35 9.85 21.29
CA ALA A 93 -8.85 11.16 20.89
C ALA A 93 -9.11 11.24 19.38
N LEU A 94 -8.19 10.72 18.56
CA LEU A 94 -8.32 10.65 17.11
C LEU A 94 -9.59 9.87 16.70
N LEU A 95 -9.81 8.68 17.26
CA LEU A 95 -10.98 7.85 16.95
C LEU A 95 -12.30 8.48 17.45
N ARG A 96 -12.26 9.15 18.61
CA ARG A 96 -13.42 9.88 19.12
C ARG A 96 -13.80 11.05 18.20
N ARG A 97 -12.81 11.83 17.75
CA ARG A 97 -13.00 12.94 16.82
C ARG A 97 -13.55 12.44 15.49
N HIS A 98 -12.95 11.39 14.94
CA HIS A 98 -13.40 10.76 13.70
C HIS A 98 -14.88 10.33 13.78
N ARG A 99 -15.28 9.62 14.85
CA ARG A 99 -16.68 9.20 15.05
C ARG A 99 -17.67 10.37 15.18
N ARG A 100 -17.20 11.55 15.58
CA ARG A 100 -18.00 12.78 15.65
C ARG A 100 -18.04 13.56 14.33
N GLY A 101 -17.45 13.03 13.26
CA GLY A 101 -17.40 13.71 11.95
C GLY A 101 -16.51 14.96 11.95
N VAL A 102 -15.70 15.19 12.99
CA VAL A 102 -14.77 16.32 13.03
C VAL A 102 -13.38 15.91 12.59
N ARG A 103 -12.58 16.86 12.12
CA ARG A 103 -11.20 16.62 11.69
C ARG A 103 -10.46 15.72 12.69
N PRO A 104 -9.99 14.51 12.27
CA PRO A 104 -9.44 13.51 13.21
C PRO A 104 -8.19 13.98 13.95
N VAL A 105 -7.29 14.67 13.22
CA VAL A 105 -6.08 15.30 13.77
C VAL A 105 -6.29 16.80 13.84
N PRO A 106 -6.10 17.45 14.99
CA PRO A 106 -6.25 18.92 15.11
C PRO A 106 -5.38 19.66 14.09
N ALA A 107 -5.86 20.83 13.62
CA ALA A 107 -5.11 21.70 12.74
C ALA A 107 -3.80 22.18 13.43
N HIS A 108 -2.77 22.40 12.60
CA HIS A 108 -1.46 22.85 13.06
C HIS A 108 -0.85 23.80 12.01
N PRO A 109 -0.05 24.79 12.41
CA PRO A 109 0.63 25.70 11.46
C PRO A 109 1.46 24.99 10.39
N ASP A 110 2.04 23.84 10.71
CA ASP A 110 2.85 23.05 9.76
C ASP A 110 2.00 22.26 8.74
N ASP A 111 0.67 22.28 8.82
CA ASP A 111 -0.19 21.53 7.89
C ASP A 111 -0.08 22.09 6.47
N ALA A 112 0.17 23.40 6.32
CA ALA A 112 0.44 24.02 5.03
C ALA A 112 1.69 23.44 4.36
N ALA A 113 2.80 23.35 5.10
CA ALA A 113 4.04 22.75 4.60
C ALA A 113 3.88 21.28 4.18
N LEU A 114 2.97 20.54 4.83
CA LEU A 114 2.64 19.16 4.41
C LEU A 114 1.79 19.15 3.14
N ALA A 115 0.82 20.05 2.99
CA ALA A 115 0.02 20.18 1.77
C ALA A 115 0.92 20.58 0.58
N ASP A 116 1.79 21.57 0.78
CA ASP A 116 2.76 22.05 -0.19
C ASP A 116 3.72 20.92 -0.64
N LEU A 117 4.13 20.04 0.28
CA LEU A 117 4.96 18.88 -0.05
C LEU A 117 4.28 17.99 -1.09
N TYR A 118 3.03 17.58 -0.89
CA TYR A 118 2.32 16.72 -1.85
C TYR A 118 2.10 17.45 -3.18
N ALA A 119 1.76 18.73 -3.13
CA ALA A 119 1.58 19.55 -4.32
C ALA A 119 2.89 19.71 -5.12
N ALA A 120 4.01 19.99 -4.45
CA ALA A 120 5.32 20.11 -5.08
C ALA A 120 5.76 18.75 -5.71
N VAL A 121 5.57 17.64 -4.98
CA VAL A 121 5.86 16.30 -5.51
C VAL A 121 5.05 16.04 -6.78
N ALA A 122 3.74 16.27 -6.78
CA ALA A 122 2.90 16.05 -7.95
C ALA A 122 3.35 16.93 -9.14
N ARG A 123 3.67 18.22 -8.92
CA ARG A 123 4.15 19.13 -9.95
C ARG A 123 5.47 18.71 -10.57
N HIS A 124 6.48 18.41 -9.74
CA HIS A 124 7.82 18.08 -10.23
C HIS A 124 7.92 16.68 -10.87
N THR A 125 6.98 15.80 -10.57
CA THR A 125 6.95 14.44 -11.16
C THR A 125 5.95 14.30 -12.30
N GLY A 126 5.01 15.24 -12.45
CA GLY A 126 3.85 15.10 -13.35
C GLY A 126 2.91 13.97 -12.93
N ALA A 127 3.03 13.46 -11.70
CA ALA A 127 2.26 12.30 -11.25
C ALA A 127 0.78 12.65 -11.05
N ARG A 128 -0.09 11.80 -11.58
CA ARG A 128 -1.54 11.81 -11.31
C ARG A 128 -1.85 11.20 -9.94
N VAL A 129 -1.00 10.26 -9.49
CA VAL A 129 -1.13 9.57 -8.20
C VAL A 129 0.21 9.55 -7.47
N VAL A 130 0.21 10.06 -6.24
CA VAL A 130 1.35 9.94 -5.31
C VAL A 130 1.11 8.79 -4.36
N VAL A 131 1.99 7.77 -4.38
CA VAL A 131 1.90 6.61 -3.49
C VAL A 131 2.73 6.88 -2.24
N ASP A 132 2.05 7.01 -1.10
CA ASP A 132 2.69 7.18 0.22
C ASP A 132 2.53 5.93 1.08
N SER A 133 3.64 5.28 1.38
CA SER A 133 3.69 4.08 2.21
C SER A 133 4.07 4.33 3.67
N SER A 134 3.74 5.48 4.22
CA SER A 134 4.02 5.85 5.62
C SER A 134 3.33 4.96 6.65
N LYS A 135 2.30 4.24 6.28
CA LYS A 135 1.59 3.17 7.02
C LYS A 135 0.83 3.62 8.28
N LEU A 136 1.27 4.66 8.94
CA LEU A 136 0.79 5.09 10.24
C LEU A 136 -0.62 5.69 10.16
N PRO A 137 -1.68 5.07 10.73
CA PRO A 137 -3.04 5.56 10.56
C PRO A 137 -3.26 7.01 11.00
N PRO A 138 -2.68 7.52 12.11
CA PRO A 138 -2.79 8.94 12.44
C PRO A 138 -2.20 9.88 11.38
N TYR A 139 -1.13 9.47 10.69
CA TYR A 139 -0.56 10.27 9.61
C TYR A 139 -1.46 10.25 8.36
N GLY A 140 -1.99 9.09 7.98
CA GLY A 140 -2.98 9.02 6.90
C GLY A 140 -4.22 9.87 7.18
N ALA A 141 -4.71 9.87 8.43
CA ALA A 141 -5.82 10.73 8.84
C ALA A 141 -5.47 12.23 8.81
N LEU A 142 -4.21 12.58 9.08
CA LEU A 142 -3.71 13.94 8.90
C LEU A 142 -3.68 14.32 7.43
N VAL A 143 -3.08 13.48 6.57
CA VAL A 143 -2.98 13.72 5.12
C VAL A 143 -4.37 13.89 4.49
N GLY A 144 -5.33 13.02 4.81
CA GLY A 144 -6.70 13.14 4.30
C GLY A 144 -7.47 14.37 4.80
N ALA A 145 -6.94 15.08 5.81
CA ALA A 145 -7.51 16.33 6.30
C ALA A 145 -6.80 17.59 5.76
N LEU A 146 -5.75 17.43 4.93
CA LEU A 146 -5.07 18.54 4.28
C LEU A 146 -5.91 19.08 3.11
N PRO A 147 -5.87 20.40 2.85
CA PRO A 147 -6.51 20.96 1.67
C PRO A 147 -5.85 20.44 0.39
N GLY A 148 -6.64 20.28 -0.66
CA GLY A 148 -6.14 19.87 -1.98
C GLY A 148 -5.69 18.41 -2.08
N ILE A 149 -6.07 17.53 -1.15
CA ILE A 149 -5.77 16.10 -1.17
C ILE A 149 -7.03 15.27 -1.44
N ASP A 150 -6.97 14.39 -2.47
CA ASP A 150 -7.89 13.28 -2.71
C ASP A 150 -7.24 11.99 -2.16
N LEU A 151 -7.66 11.57 -0.96
CA LEU A 151 -7.05 10.42 -0.27
C LEU A 151 -7.80 9.12 -0.61
N ARG A 152 -7.05 8.14 -1.15
CA ARG A 152 -7.48 6.74 -1.26
C ARG A 152 -6.61 5.87 -0.37
N VAL A 153 -7.22 4.97 0.41
CA VAL A 153 -6.49 4.18 1.40
C VAL A 153 -6.43 2.72 0.99
N LEU A 154 -5.21 2.26 0.71
CA LEU A 154 -4.90 0.84 0.53
C LEU A 154 -4.47 0.23 1.87
N HIS A 155 -5.33 -0.58 2.47
CA HIS A 155 -5.02 -1.30 3.70
C HIS A 155 -4.35 -2.63 3.39
N LEU A 156 -3.04 -2.67 3.53
CA LEU A 156 -2.25 -3.87 3.27
C LEU A 156 -2.04 -4.65 4.58
N VAL A 157 -2.69 -5.81 4.69
CA VAL A 157 -2.63 -6.69 5.85
C VAL A 157 -1.76 -7.90 5.53
N ARG A 158 -0.98 -8.37 6.52
CA ARG A 158 -0.19 -9.62 6.44
C ARG A 158 -0.37 -10.39 7.73
N ASP A 159 -0.26 -11.73 7.67
CA ASP A 159 -0.30 -12.58 8.86
C ASP A 159 0.58 -12.01 9.99
N PRO A 160 0.02 -11.79 11.20
CA PRO A 160 0.76 -11.18 12.31
C PRO A 160 2.00 -11.98 12.72
N ARG A 161 1.99 -13.30 12.55
CA ARG A 161 3.12 -14.20 12.86
C ARG A 161 4.25 -14.01 11.85
N ALA A 162 3.89 -13.88 10.56
CA ALA A 162 4.84 -13.52 9.50
C ALA A 162 5.42 -12.13 9.71
N THR A 163 4.58 -11.18 10.13
CA THR A 163 4.97 -9.81 10.44
C THR A 163 5.94 -9.77 11.62
N ALA A 164 5.63 -10.45 12.74
CA ALA A 164 6.48 -10.53 13.92
C ALA A 164 7.83 -11.20 13.60
N PHE A 165 7.84 -12.26 12.81
CA PHE A 165 9.06 -12.90 12.33
C PHE A 165 9.90 -11.96 11.47
N SER A 166 9.26 -11.25 10.51
CA SER A 166 9.95 -10.30 9.62
C SER A 166 10.60 -9.13 10.37
N TRP A 167 10.04 -8.68 11.51
CA TRP A 167 10.66 -7.67 12.37
C TRP A 167 11.95 -8.15 13.05
N ARG A 168 12.05 -9.44 13.35
CA ARG A 168 13.22 -10.03 14.04
C ARG A 168 14.37 -10.38 13.10
N ARG A 169 14.08 -10.61 11.80
CA ARG A 169 15.11 -10.95 10.80
C ARG A 169 16.07 -9.80 10.60
N ARG A 170 17.39 -10.12 10.63
CA ARG A 170 18.41 -9.26 10.06
C ARG A 170 18.24 -9.28 8.54
N ARG A 171 18.01 -8.15 7.93
CA ARG A 171 18.14 -7.96 6.48
C ARG A 171 19.30 -6.99 6.28
N GLY A 172 20.52 -7.54 6.16
CA GLY A 172 21.60 -6.86 5.50
C GLY A 172 21.29 -6.93 4.01
N LEU A 173 21.32 -5.81 3.31
CA LEU A 173 21.74 -5.80 1.93
C LEU A 173 23.24 -5.55 2.00
N ASP A 174 23.99 -6.25 1.15
CA ASP A 174 25.40 -5.96 0.96
C ASP A 174 25.55 -4.47 0.63
N GLY A 175 26.29 -3.75 1.45
CA GLY A 175 26.52 -2.31 1.31
C GLY A 175 25.51 -1.43 2.03
N ASP A 176 25.82 -1.13 3.28
CA ASP A 176 25.42 0.06 4.02
C ASP A 176 23.93 0.20 4.37
N THR A 177 23.52 -0.53 5.39
CA THR A 177 22.40 -0.11 6.22
C THR A 177 22.75 -0.38 7.67
N ASP A 178 22.96 0.69 8.40
CA ASP A 178 23.12 0.70 9.84
C ASP A 178 22.08 -0.24 10.49
N PRO A 179 22.51 -1.39 11.06
CA PRO A 179 21.59 -2.34 11.69
C PRO A 179 20.82 -1.74 12.87
N GLU A 180 21.30 -0.62 13.42
CA GLU A 180 20.67 0.08 14.54
C GLU A 180 19.40 0.83 14.13
N LEU A 181 19.22 1.14 12.84
CA LEU A 181 18.12 1.96 12.34
C LEU A 181 16.78 1.24 12.18
N MET A 182 16.77 -0.09 12.18
CA MET A 182 15.52 -0.85 12.14
C MET A 182 15.16 -1.35 13.53
N SER A 183 14.16 -0.73 14.15
CA SER A 183 13.57 -1.22 15.40
C SER A 183 13.27 -2.73 15.29
N ARG A 184 13.73 -3.49 16.28
CA ARG A 184 13.48 -4.94 16.40
C ARG A 184 12.63 -5.21 17.63
N PRO A 185 11.34 -4.90 17.57
CA PRO A 185 10.47 -5.13 18.71
C PRO A 185 10.41 -6.64 19.02
N PRO A 186 10.31 -7.02 20.30
CA PRO A 186 10.00 -8.39 20.67
C PRO A 186 8.64 -8.80 20.07
N ALA A 187 8.40 -10.12 19.93
CA ALA A 187 7.23 -10.64 19.23
C ALA A 187 5.90 -10.11 19.78
N TRP A 188 5.77 -9.97 21.09
CA TRP A 188 4.57 -9.41 21.73
C TRP A 188 4.31 -7.95 21.34
N LYS A 189 5.36 -7.12 21.29
CA LYS A 189 5.24 -5.71 20.90
C LYS A 189 4.89 -5.59 19.41
N ALA A 190 5.50 -6.43 18.55
CA ALA A 190 5.14 -6.50 17.12
C ALA A 190 3.68 -6.90 16.93
N ALA A 191 3.19 -7.89 17.71
CA ALA A 191 1.79 -8.34 17.70
C ALA A 191 0.82 -7.22 18.10
N LEU A 192 1.12 -6.50 19.20
CA LEU A 192 0.28 -5.39 19.67
C LEU A 192 0.26 -4.24 18.66
N LEU A 193 1.41 -3.86 18.10
CA LEU A 193 1.48 -2.83 17.07
C LEU A 193 0.69 -3.24 15.84
N TRP A 194 0.80 -4.50 15.42
CA TRP A 194 0.00 -5.05 14.32
C TRP A 194 -1.50 -4.93 14.58
N LEU A 195 -1.94 -5.35 15.77
CA LEU A 195 -3.34 -5.31 16.16
C LEU A 195 -3.87 -3.87 16.20
N VAL A 196 -3.12 -2.97 16.85
CA VAL A 196 -3.52 -1.57 16.98
C VAL A 196 -3.61 -0.89 15.62
N TRP A 197 -2.56 -0.97 14.79
CA TRP A 197 -2.55 -0.26 13.51
C TRP A 197 -3.62 -0.77 12.54
N ASN A 198 -3.79 -2.08 12.43
CA ASN A 198 -4.83 -2.62 11.56
C ASN A 198 -6.26 -2.33 12.08
N THR A 199 -6.45 -2.36 13.41
CA THR A 199 -7.75 -1.99 14.01
C THR A 199 -8.07 -0.51 13.80
N VAL A 200 -7.10 0.38 14.03
CA VAL A 200 -7.28 1.82 13.82
C VAL A 200 -7.53 2.12 12.34
N THR A 201 -6.80 1.48 11.42
CA THR A 201 -7.03 1.63 9.98
C THR A 201 -8.48 1.30 9.61
N VAL A 202 -8.97 0.15 10.07
CA VAL A 202 -10.37 -0.23 9.79
C VAL A 202 -11.37 0.74 10.41
N ARG A 203 -11.13 1.22 11.63
CA ARG A 203 -12.04 2.18 12.30
C ARG A 203 -12.07 3.57 11.67
N LEU A 204 -11.00 3.94 10.97
CA LEU A 204 -10.92 5.22 10.27
C LEU A 204 -11.54 5.16 8.87
N TRP A 205 -11.37 4.03 8.17
CA TRP A 205 -11.72 3.98 6.74
C TRP A 205 -12.53 2.76 6.31
N GLY A 206 -12.73 1.76 7.20
CA GLY A 206 -13.40 0.51 6.85
C GLY A 206 -14.83 0.69 6.34
N ASP A 207 -15.50 1.77 6.75
CA ASP A 207 -16.86 2.14 6.36
C ASP A 207 -16.88 3.33 5.37
N SER A 208 -15.73 3.65 4.74
CA SER A 208 -15.63 4.70 3.74
C SER A 208 -16.48 4.37 2.52
N ALA A 209 -16.95 5.42 1.83
CA ALA A 209 -17.64 5.28 0.56
C ALA A 209 -16.85 4.42 -0.44
N PRO A 210 -17.53 3.75 -1.39
CA PRO A 210 -16.86 3.04 -2.47
C PRO A 210 -15.79 3.90 -3.14
N GLY A 211 -14.59 3.34 -3.36
CA GLY A 211 -13.44 4.08 -3.92
C GLY A 211 -12.55 4.77 -2.91
N GLY A 212 -12.94 4.90 -1.63
CA GLY A 212 -12.11 5.49 -0.58
C GLY A 212 -11.20 4.52 0.17
N TYR A 213 -11.54 3.23 0.21
CA TYR A 213 -10.81 2.21 0.95
C TYR A 213 -10.79 0.87 0.21
N LEU A 214 -9.60 0.28 0.10
CA LEU A 214 -9.40 -1.06 -0.42
C LEU A 214 -8.54 -1.88 0.55
N ARG A 215 -9.00 -3.06 0.94
CA ARG A 215 -8.20 -3.99 1.73
C ARG A 215 -7.62 -5.10 0.84
N VAL A 216 -6.32 -5.35 1.00
CA VAL A 216 -5.58 -6.41 0.31
C VAL A 216 -4.74 -7.18 1.33
N ARG A 217 -4.76 -8.52 1.24
CA ARG A 217 -3.85 -9.36 2.02
C ARG A 217 -2.55 -9.57 1.25
N TYR A 218 -1.43 -9.53 1.96
CA TYR A 218 -0.12 -9.85 1.38
C TYR A 218 -0.09 -11.24 0.75
N GLU A 219 -0.78 -12.18 1.37
CA GLU A 219 -0.86 -13.56 0.91
C GLU A 219 -1.61 -13.67 -0.42
N ASP A 220 -2.70 -12.92 -0.60
CA ASP A 220 -3.45 -12.87 -1.86
C ASP A 220 -2.62 -12.21 -2.96
N LEU A 221 -1.91 -11.12 -2.62
CA LEU A 221 -0.97 -10.45 -3.54
C LEU A 221 0.15 -11.39 -4.02
N THR A 222 0.68 -12.25 -3.14
CA THR A 222 1.78 -13.15 -3.52
C THR A 222 1.31 -14.45 -4.15
N ALA A 223 0.05 -14.84 -3.96
CA ALA A 223 -0.58 -15.98 -4.63
C ALA A 223 -0.97 -15.65 -6.07
N ASP A 224 -1.48 -14.45 -6.29
CA ASP A 224 -1.96 -13.98 -7.61
C ASP A 224 -1.53 -12.51 -7.81
N PRO A 225 -0.25 -12.28 -8.18
CA PRO A 225 0.32 -10.94 -8.17
C PRO A 225 -0.30 -9.98 -9.18
N GLU A 226 -0.41 -10.40 -10.44
CA GLU A 226 -0.84 -9.52 -11.53
C GLU A 226 -2.28 -9.06 -11.36
N PRO A 227 -3.30 -9.92 -11.20
CA PRO A 227 -4.68 -9.49 -10.97
C PRO A 227 -4.85 -8.65 -9.71
N THR A 228 -4.09 -8.97 -8.64
CA THR A 228 -4.14 -8.18 -7.40
C THR A 228 -3.58 -6.77 -7.61
N LEU A 229 -2.47 -6.62 -8.32
CA LEU A 229 -1.88 -5.31 -8.59
C LEU A 229 -2.70 -4.50 -9.61
N ARG A 230 -3.30 -5.15 -10.62
CA ARG A 230 -4.29 -4.52 -11.52
C ARG A 230 -5.47 -3.93 -10.74
N ARG A 231 -6.04 -4.70 -9.81
CA ARG A 231 -7.11 -4.21 -8.92
C ARG A 231 -6.68 -3.03 -8.06
N ILE A 232 -5.42 -3.01 -7.59
CA ILE A 232 -4.87 -1.88 -6.83
C ILE A 232 -4.66 -0.67 -7.73
N ALA A 233 -4.19 -0.85 -8.96
CA ALA A 233 -3.99 0.22 -9.94
C ALA A 233 -5.33 0.86 -10.34
N ASP A 234 -6.34 0.05 -10.63
CA ASP A 234 -7.72 0.51 -10.90
C ASP A 234 -8.27 1.30 -9.70
N PHE A 235 -8.13 0.76 -8.49
CA PHE A 235 -8.51 1.46 -7.26
C PHE A 235 -7.75 2.80 -7.10
N ALA A 236 -6.49 2.88 -7.50
CA ALA A 236 -5.73 4.13 -7.48
C ALA A 236 -6.18 5.12 -8.57
N GLY A 237 -6.90 4.64 -9.59
CA GLY A 237 -7.36 5.42 -10.74
C GLY A 237 -6.29 5.60 -11.80
N VAL A 238 -5.46 4.58 -12.00
CA VAL A 238 -4.50 4.48 -13.10
C VAL A 238 -4.83 3.27 -13.96
N ASP A 239 -4.34 3.27 -15.20
CA ASP A 239 -4.57 2.18 -16.13
C ASP A 239 -4.04 0.84 -15.56
N PRO A 240 -4.91 -0.14 -15.29
CA PRO A 240 -4.49 -1.41 -14.71
C PRO A 240 -3.65 -2.26 -15.65
N ASP A 241 -3.71 -2.03 -16.96
CA ASP A 241 -3.00 -2.80 -17.97
C ASP A 241 -1.56 -2.30 -18.20
N GLY A 242 -1.24 -1.09 -17.78
CA GLY A 242 0.08 -0.47 -17.88
C GLY A 242 1.12 -0.98 -16.86
N GLY A 243 0.94 -2.16 -16.28
CA GLY A 243 1.81 -2.70 -15.23
C GLY A 243 3.17 -3.23 -15.72
N PRO A 244 4.17 -3.31 -14.83
CA PRO A 244 5.55 -3.69 -15.18
C PRO A 244 5.76 -5.21 -15.31
N PHE A 245 4.71 -5.98 -15.58
CA PHE A 245 4.78 -7.43 -15.63
C PHE A 245 5.56 -7.93 -16.84
N THR A 246 6.49 -8.86 -16.63
CA THR A 246 7.22 -9.60 -17.65
C THR A 246 6.90 -11.09 -17.63
N GLY A 247 5.97 -11.49 -16.76
CA GLY A 247 5.43 -12.84 -16.57
C GLY A 247 4.44 -12.82 -15.41
N PRO A 248 3.67 -13.89 -15.17
CA PRO A 248 2.54 -13.90 -14.21
C PRO A 248 2.89 -13.48 -12.77
N ALA A 249 4.14 -13.69 -12.37
CA ALA A 249 4.63 -13.34 -11.04
C ALA A 249 5.99 -12.63 -11.07
N THR A 250 6.38 -12.05 -12.20
CA THR A 250 7.66 -11.33 -12.35
C THR A 250 7.42 -9.93 -12.87
N VAL A 251 8.00 -8.95 -12.20
CA VAL A 251 7.94 -7.54 -12.55
C VAL A 251 9.32 -7.00 -12.88
N ARG A 252 9.41 -6.08 -13.83
CA ARG A 252 10.63 -5.32 -14.11
C ARG A 252 10.60 -4.02 -13.33
N LEU A 253 11.57 -3.83 -12.46
CA LEU A 253 11.67 -2.64 -11.62
C LEU A 253 12.82 -1.73 -12.10
N THR A 254 12.57 -0.43 -12.07
CA THR A 254 13.55 0.64 -12.28
C THR A 254 13.78 1.40 -10.95
N PRO A 255 14.87 2.16 -10.82
CA PRO A 255 15.10 2.99 -9.63
C PRO A 255 13.94 3.96 -9.39
N THR A 256 13.55 4.12 -8.13
CA THR A 256 12.55 5.10 -7.69
C THR A 256 13.22 6.22 -6.90
N HIS A 257 12.53 7.36 -6.75
CA HIS A 257 12.99 8.45 -5.88
C HIS A 257 12.31 8.45 -4.52
N SER A 258 12.11 7.26 -3.92
CA SER A 258 11.44 7.11 -2.63
C SER A 258 12.27 7.66 -1.46
N VAL A 259 11.61 8.36 -0.51
CA VAL A 259 12.26 9.01 0.65
C VAL A 259 12.82 8.00 1.64
N ALA A 260 12.02 7.00 2.00
CA ALA A 260 12.36 5.99 2.99
C ALA A 260 11.61 4.69 2.68
N GLY A 261 11.94 3.64 3.39
CA GLY A 261 11.32 2.34 3.20
C GLY A 261 12.27 1.19 3.54
N ASN A 262 11.88 -0.02 3.17
CA ASN A 262 12.76 -1.18 3.32
C ASN A 262 13.91 -1.10 2.30
N PRO A 263 15.12 -1.61 2.62
CA PRO A 263 16.24 -1.68 1.68
C PRO A 263 15.90 -2.32 0.33
N SER A 264 14.90 -3.21 0.26
CA SER A 264 14.43 -3.79 -1.01
C SER A 264 13.92 -2.77 -2.03
N ARG A 265 13.73 -1.50 -1.66
CA ARG A 265 13.39 -0.40 -2.58
C ARG A 265 14.48 -0.09 -3.62
N HIS A 266 15.71 -0.54 -3.36
CA HIS A 266 16.84 -0.38 -4.28
C HIS A 266 16.98 -1.55 -5.28
N ARG A 267 16.10 -2.55 -5.21
CA ARG A 267 16.09 -3.63 -6.19
C ARG A 267 15.62 -3.14 -7.54
N THR A 268 16.33 -3.53 -8.59
CA THR A 268 16.05 -3.20 -9.99
C THR A 268 16.14 -4.44 -10.87
N GLY A 269 15.68 -4.35 -12.12
CA GLY A 269 15.63 -5.45 -13.07
C GLY A 269 14.46 -6.39 -12.84
N PRO A 270 14.51 -7.63 -13.35
CA PRO A 270 13.47 -8.63 -13.14
C PRO A 270 13.42 -9.08 -11.68
N VAL A 271 12.26 -8.92 -11.04
CA VAL A 271 12.06 -9.29 -9.63
C VAL A 271 10.85 -10.22 -9.52
N PRO A 272 11.04 -11.48 -9.08
CA PRO A 272 9.92 -12.37 -8.82
C PRO A 272 9.17 -11.93 -7.56
N ILE A 273 7.84 -11.97 -7.63
CA ILE A 273 6.95 -11.77 -6.48
C ILE A 273 6.66 -13.14 -5.89
N THR A 274 7.24 -13.42 -4.73
CA THR A 274 7.11 -14.71 -4.05
C THR A 274 6.68 -14.54 -2.61
N ALA A 275 5.91 -15.52 -2.11
CA ALA A 275 5.48 -15.55 -0.72
C ALA A 275 6.65 -15.78 0.24
N ASP A 276 6.83 -14.92 1.24
CA ASP A 276 7.76 -15.16 2.34
C ASP A 276 7.11 -16.07 3.39
N VAL A 277 7.29 -17.37 3.24
CA VAL A 277 6.73 -18.42 4.10
C VAL A 277 7.71 -18.94 5.16
N GLN A 278 8.93 -18.42 5.22
CA GLN A 278 10.00 -18.89 6.10
C GLN A 278 9.59 -18.91 7.58
N TRP A 279 8.73 -17.95 8.00
CA TRP A 279 8.20 -17.90 9.36
C TRP A 279 7.46 -19.16 9.80
N ARG A 280 6.86 -19.90 8.86
CA ARG A 280 6.15 -21.15 9.14
C ARG A 280 7.09 -22.22 9.71
N ARG A 281 8.35 -22.20 9.32
CA ARG A 281 9.39 -23.11 9.80
C ARG A 281 10.17 -22.53 10.98
N ASP A 282 10.60 -21.28 10.87
CA ASP A 282 11.64 -20.71 11.72
C ASP A 282 11.13 -19.88 12.91
N LEU A 283 9.82 -19.59 12.97
CA LEU A 283 9.24 -18.93 14.15
C LEU A 283 9.08 -19.94 15.28
N SER A 284 9.66 -19.66 16.46
CA SER A 284 9.56 -20.53 17.63
C SER A 284 8.10 -20.80 18.03
N ARG A 285 7.82 -21.98 18.59
CA ARG A 285 6.47 -22.37 19.04
C ARG A 285 5.89 -21.37 20.05
N TRP A 286 6.70 -20.87 20.97
CA TRP A 286 6.29 -19.88 21.95
C TRP A 286 5.92 -18.54 21.32
N SER A 287 6.77 -18.01 20.42
CA SER A 287 6.44 -16.78 19.71
C SER A 287 5.20 -16.93 18.83
N TYR A 288 5.02 -18.10 18.21
CA TYR A 288 3.83 -18.43 17.43
C TYR A 288 2.56 -18.39 18.28
N ALA A 289 2.56 -19.10 19.42
CA ALA A 289 1.43 -19.14 20.35
C ALA A 289 1.11 -17.74 20.90
N LEU A 290 2.13 -17.04 21.39
CA LEU A 290 2.00 -15.69 21.95
C LEU A 290 1.39 -14.70 20.93
N VAL A 291 1.93 -14.65 19.71
CA VAL A 291 1.41 -13.75 18.66
C VAL A 291 -0.02 -14.16 18.30
N THR A 292 -0.30 -15.46 18.17
CA THR A 292 -1.64 -15.97 17.84
C THR A 292 -2.67 -15.54 18.88
N VAL A 293 -2.37 -15.71 20.16
CA VAL A 293 -3.27 -15.32 21.26
C VAL A 293 -3.49 -13.81 21.28
N LEU A 294 -2.40 -13.01 21.23
CA LEU A 294 -2.49 -11.55 21.28
C LEU A 294 -3.24 -10.97 20.08
N THR A 295 -3.21 -11.63 18.93
CA THR A 295 -3.85 -11.14 17.71
C THR A 295 -5.11 -11.90 17.30
N ALA A 296 -5.66 -12.72 18.22
CA ALA A 296 -6.80 -13.61 17.99
C ALA A 296 -7.99 -12.94 17.27
N ALA A 297 -8.42 -11.79 17.79
CA ALA A 297 -9.51 -11.01 17.20
C ALA A 297 -9.17 -10.53 15.77
N GLY A 298 -7.92 -10.13 15.54
CA GLY A 298 -7.43 -9.72 14.23
C GLY A 298 -7.34 -10.90 13.26
N LEU A 299 -6.83 -12.05 13.69
CA LEU A 299 -6.78 -13.26 12.87
C LEU A 299 -8.17 -13.60 12.33
N ARG A 300 -9.18 -13.60 13.21
CA ARG A 300 -10.58 -13.85 12.82
C ARG A 300 -11.08 -12.79 11.84
N ARG A 301 -10.85 -11.49 12.14
CA ARG A 301 -11.34 -10.38 11.32
C ARG A 301 -10.76 -10.38 9.90
N PHE A 302 -9.48 -10.72 9.77
CA PHE A 302 -8.76 -10.69 8.50
C PHE A 302 -8.65 -12.06 7.81
N GLY A 303 -9.35 -13.08 8.31
CA GLY A 303 -9.42 -14.40 7.68
C GLY A 303 -8.12 -15.20 7.73
N TYR A 304 -7.32 -15.06 8.80
CA TYR A 304 -6.12 -15.86 8.98
C TYR A 304 -6.39 -17.13 9.79
N PRO A 305 -5.83 -18.30 9.38
CA PRO A 305 -6.04 -19.55 10.08
C PRO A 305 -5.35 -19.54 11.45
N TRP A 306 -5.93 -20.24 12.42
CA TRP A 306 -5.37 -20.38 13.76
C TRP A 306 -4.18 -21.34 13.81
N ARG A 307 -4.20 -22.37 12.96
CA ARG A 307 -3.20 -23.44 12.94
C ARG A 307 -2.06 -23.14 11.96
N ARG A 308 -0.85 -23.57 12.31
CA ARG A 308 0.32 -23.52 11.43
C ARG A 308 0.09 -24.49 10.26
N GLY A 309 0.10 -24.01 9.04
CA GLY A 309 0.00 -24.86 7.84
C GLY A 309 -1.39 -24.97 7.19
N ALA A 310 -2.48 -24.51 7.81
CA ALA A 310 -3.76 -24.46 7.11
C ALA A 310 -3.74 -23.39 6.01
N PRO A 311 -4.20 -23.69 4.77
CA PRO A 311 -4.44 -22.64 3.78
C PRO A 311 -5.51 -21.71 4.33
N GLY A 312 -5.28 -20.40 4.26
CA GLY A 312 -6.34 -19.42 4.54
C GLY A 312 -7.40 -19.50 3.45
N PRO A 313 -8.68 -19.18 3.74
CA PRO A 313 -9.71 -19.11 2.71
C PRO A 313 -9.28 -18.14 1.63
N ALA A 314 -9.12 -18.60 0.41
CA ALA A 314 -8.97 -17.77 -0.75
C ALA A 314 -10.28 -16.98 -0.95
N GLY A 315 -10.23 -15.65 -0.94
CA GLY A 315 -11.29 -14.81 -1.46
C GLY A 315 -12.58 -14.69 -0.63
N ALA A 316 -12.50 -14.27 0.63
CA ALA A 316 -13.68 -13.82 1.38
C ALA A 316 -13.70 -12.29 1.54
N ASP A 317 -13.92 -11.58 0.46
CA ASP A 317 -14.45 -10.21 0.48
C ASP A 317 -15.23 -9.93 -0.83
N ARG A 318 -16.39 -10.57 -0.97
CA ARG A 318 -17.40 -10.26 -1.99
C ARG A 318 -18.49 -9.36 -1.39
N SER A 319 -18.10 -8.33 -0.69
CA SER A 319 -19.05 -7.34 -0.20
C SER A 319 -18.69 -5.96 -0.69
N ALA A 320 -18.96 -5.73 -1.98
CA ALA A 320 -19.28 -4.41 -2.52
C ALA A 320 -19.90 -4.59 -3.92
N GLY A 321 -21.24 -4.62 -3.97
CA GLY A 321 -22.02 -4.05 -5.07
C GLY A 321 -21.97 -4.72 -6.43
N ASP A 322 -22.55 -5.95 -6.59
CA ASP A 322 -23.13 -6.33 -7.87
C ASP A 322 -24.47 -5.57 -8.07
N GLY A 323 -24.37 -4.39 -8.59
CA GLY A 323 -25.49 -3.69 -9.20
C GLY A 323 -25.84 -4.35 -10.55
N ARG A 324 -26.55 -5.48 -10.54
CA ARG A 324 -27.19 -5.99 -11.74
C ARG A 324 -28.39 -5.12 -12.09
N PRO A 325 -28.50 -4.61 -13.33
CA PRO A 325 -29.76 -4.08 -13.80
C PRO A 325 -30.75 -5.24 -14.00
N ALA A 326 -31.96 -5.05 -13.51
CA ALA A 326 -33.09 -5.97 -13.70
C ALA A 326 -33.36 -6.19 -15.19
N GLN A 327 -33.22 -7.43 -15.64
CA GLN A 327 -33.74 -7.85 -16.95
C GLN A 327 -35.18 -8.31 -16.76
N GLY A 328 -36.09 -7.61 -17.48
CA GLY A 328 -37.50 -7.96 -17.60
C GLY A 328 -37.70 -9.33 -18.22
N GLY A 329 -38.72 -10.00 -17.75
CA GLY A 329 -39.13 -11.33 -18.15
C GLY A 329 -39.90 -11.39 -19.49
N PRO A 330 -40.63 -12.49 -19.80
CA PRO A 330 -40.43 -13.26 -20.99
C PRO A 330 -41.52 -13.05 -22.05
N ALA A 331 -41.20 -13.37 -23.33
CA ALA A 331 -42.21 -13.66 -24.33
C ALA A 331 -41.86 -14.95 -25.09
N ALA A 332 -42.89 -15.75 -25.22
CA ALA A 332 -42.88 -17.11 -25.68
C ALA A 332 -42.99 -17.26 -27.22
N ALA A 333 -42.81 -18.52 -27.66
CA ALA A 333 -43.35 -19.23 -28.83
C ALA A 333 -42.56 -19.19 -30.14
N GLY A 334 -42.00 -20.32 -30.54
CA GLY A 334 -42.67 -21.23 -31.45
C GLY A 334 -42.02 -21.28 -32.81
N GLY A 335 -41.56 -22.49 -33.27
CA GLY A 335 -41.35 -22.75 -34.68
C GLY A 335 -40.19 -23.71 -35.00
N ARG A 336 -40.48 -24.96 -35.16
CA ARG A 336 -39.67 -26.06 -35.72
C ARG A 336 -39.90 -26.19 -37.24
N PRO A 337 -39.28 -27.16 -37.97
CA PRO A 337 -38.09 -27.00 -38.81
C PRO A 337 -38.38 -27.52 -40.26
N VAL A 338 -37.48 -27.27 -41.21
CA VAL A 338 -37.32 -28.02 -42.49
C VAL A 338 -35.92 -27.64 -43.00
N GLY A 339 -34.94 -28.41 -43.38
CA GLY A 339 -34.89 -29.68 -44.07
C GLY A 339 -34.08 -29.52 -45.35
N VAL A 340 -32.93 -30.24 -45.44
CA VAL A 340 -32.34 -30.84 -46.66
C VAL A 340 -31.64 -29.95 -47.69
N GLY A 341 -30.37 -30.31 -47.99
CA GLY A 341 -29.69 -29.95 -49.24
C GLY A 341 -28.19 -30.24 -49.25
N ARG A 342 -27.80 -31.47 -49.63
CA ARG A 342 -26.42 -31.86 -49.98
C ARG A 342 -25.97 -31.20 -51.27
N SER A 343 -24.67 -30.90 -51.41
CA SER A 343 -23.83 -31.25 -52.55
C SER A 343 -22.38 -30.81 -52.33
N GLY A 344 -21.46 -31.73 -52.52
CA GLY A 344 -20.00 -31.54 -52.48
C GLY A 344 -19.49 -31.26 -53.93
N PRO A 345 -18.20 -31.65 -54.26
CA PRO A 345 -17.09 -30.71 -54.25
C PRO A 345 -16.52 -30.44 -55.66
N ALA A 346 -15.65 -29.41 -55.78
CA ALA A 346 -14.77 -29.33 -56.95
C ALA A 346 -13.41 -28.72 -56.57
N ARG A 347 -12.38 -29.43 -57.02
CA ARG A 347 -10.95 -29.07 -57.02
C ARG A 347 -10.63 -28.09 -58.15
N HIS A 348 -9.47 -27.50 -58.07
CA HIS A 348 -8.37 -27.15 -58.96
C HIS A 348 -7.82 -25.79 -58.57
N GLU A 349 -6.57 -25.69 -58.29
CA GLU A 349 -5.27 -25.75 -58.98
C GLU A 349 -4.75 -24.35 -59.27
N GLU A 350 -3.53 -24.13 -58.76
CA GLU A 350 -2.40 -23.39 -59.33
C GLU A 350 -2.49 -21.88 -59.66
N GLY A 351 -1.45 -21.21 -59.22
CA GLY A 351 -0.98 -19.86 -59.55
C GLY A 351 -0.11 -19.29 -58.45
#